data_aaa540a22cb383402b4fe72178ea8a89
#
_entry.id   aaa540a22cb383402b4fe72178ea8a89
#
_cell.length_a   1.000
_cell.length_b   1.000
_cell.length_c   1.000
_cell.angle_alpha   90.00
_cell.angle_beta   90.00
_cell.angle_gamma   90.00
#
_symmetry.space_group_name_H-M   'P 1'
#
loop_
_entity.id
_entity.type
_entity.pdbx_description
1 polymer ?
#
loop_
_entity_poly.entity_id
_entity_poly.type
_entity_poly.pdbx_seq_one_letter_code
_entity_poly.pdbx_strand_id
1 'polypeptide(L)'
;MKTLLIGDLHLKSQLILPIVDKIIQTHNIKRIIFLGDYVDLHGQTNNIQLYAKDLTFLYSWKIDKEQNGIDVINLIGNHDAYYLLGEQAPFSIQNLEVFFAVKELLQDLKLQVAYQLDDYLVSHAGFNLIFDPKEWHFNLYTKEHEEELDILAYTIGPMRGGKALGGSPLWAHFRELELLPNQEFPKQIVGHTPKESIDISKNVIGIDTFSLYIDKDNKYQFIGNGDLLVYDQG
;
A
#
# COMPACT_ATOMS: atom_id res chain seq x y z
N MET A 1 -5.48 3.10 21.83
CA MET A 1 -5.00 1.81 21.23
C MET A 1 -3.91 2.12 20.22
N LYS A 2 -2.75 1.41 20.26
CA LYS A 2 -1.65 1.71 19.33
C LYS A 2 -1.79 0.95 18.02
N THR A 3 -1.69 1.69 16.93
CA THR A 3 -1.73 1.20 15.55
C THR A 3 -0.38 1.45 14.88
N LEU A 4 0.19 0.44 14.23
CA LEU A 4 1.38 0.56 13.41
C LEU A 4 0.98 0.62 11.94
N LEU A 5 1.47 1.63 11.22
CA LEU A 5 1.20 1.79 9.79
C LEU A 5 2.49 1.56 8.99
N ILE A 6 2.34 0.86 7.87
CA ILE A 6 3.44 0.40 7.03
C ILE A 6 3.12 0.80 5.60
N GLY A 7 4.04 1.53 4.96
CA GLY A 7 3.94 1.90 3.55
C GLY A 7 4.17 0.71 2.61
N ASP A 8 4.57 1.01 1.38
CA ASP A 8 4.68 0.06 0.29
C ASP A 8 5.68 -1.08 0.56
N LEU A 9 5.25 -2.32 0.39
CA LEU A 9 6.10 -3.50 0.64
C LEU A 9 6.98 -3.87 -0.56
N HIS A 10 6.43 -3.91 -1.77
CA HIS A 10 7.16 -4.25 -2.99
C HIS A 10 8.13 -5.42 -2.82
N LEU A 11 7.61 -6.60 -2.43
CA LEU A 11 8.38 -7.83 -2.20
C LEU A 11 9.57 -7.66 -1.23
N LYS A 12 9.42 -6.78 -0.21
CA LYS A 12 10.41 -6.57 0.86
C LYS A 12 9.92 -7.05 2.22
N SER A 13 8.90 -7.91 2.27
CA SER A 13 8.30 -8.40 3.53
C SER A 13 9.35 -9.06 4.44
N GLN A 14 10.27 -9.84 3.87
CA GLN A 14 11.34 -10.48 4.64
C GLN A 14 12.32 -9.48 5.28
N LEU A 15 12.42 -8.27 4.74
CA LEU A 15 13.22 -7.18 5.31
C LEU A 15 12.43 -6.37 6.34
N ILE A 16 11.19 -6.04 6.03
CA ILE A 16 10.37 -5.09 6.81
C ILE A 16 9.74 -5.76 8.04
N LEU A 17 9.16 -6.96 7.89
CA LEU A 17 8.40 -7.60 8.96
C LEU A 17 9.23 -7.95 10.22
N PRO A 18 10.53 -8.30 10.15
CA PRO A 18 11.35 -8.41 11.36
C PRO A 18 11.51 -7.09 12.13
N ILE A 19 11.45 -5.95 11.46
CA ILE A 19 11.45 -4.62 12.11
C ILE A 19 10.09 -4.38 12.76
N VAL A 20 9.00 -4.71 12.07
CA VAL A 20 7.64 -4.66 12.59
C VAL A 20 7.50 -5.48 13.87
N ASP A 21 8.03 -6.70 13.89
CA ASP A 21 7.99 -7.58 15.07
C ASP A 21 8.65 -6.96 16.31
N LYS A 22 9.78 -6.26 16.12
CA LYS A 22 10.44 -5.52 17.21
C LYS A 22 9.56 -4.38 17.74
N ILE A 23 8.91 -3.65 16.86
CA ILE A 23 8.02 -2.55 17.23
C ILE A 23 6.78 -3.07 17.97
N ILE A 24 6.18 -4.18 17.50
CA ILE A 24 5.06 -4.85 18.18
C ILE A 24 5.41 -5.16 19.63
N GLN A 25 6.59 -5.75 19.86
CA GLN A 25 7.05 -6.14 21.19
C GLN A 25 7.31 -4.95 22.13
N THR A 26 7.85 -3.85 21.57
CA THR A 26 8.28 -2.69 22.38
C THR A 26 7.18 -1.67 22.62
N HIS A 27 6.16 -1.59 21.73
CA HIS A 27 5.13 -0.54 21.77
C HIS A 27 3.73 -1.05 22.11
N ASN A 28 3.55 -2.36 22.36
CA ASN A 28 2.23 -2.97 22.63
C ASN A 28 1.21 -2.67 21.51
N ILE A 29 1.62 -2.89 20.26
CA ILE A 29 0.78 -2.69 19.09
C ILE A 29 -0.40 -3.67 19.11
N LYS A 30 -1.59 -3.17 18.79
CA LYS A 30 -2.84 -3.97 18.73
C LYS A 30 -3.45 -4.01 17.33
N ARG A 31 -3.06 -3.08 16.48
CA ARG A 31 -3.48 -3.03 15.07
C ARG A 31 -2.30 -2.72 14.17
N ILE A 32 -2.32 -3.32 12.99
CA ILE A 32 -1.36 -3.05 11.91
C ILE A 32 -2.16 -2.70 10.66
N ILE A 33 -1.75 -1.65 9.95
CA ILE A 33 -2.35 -1.26 8.67
C ILE A 33 -1.23 -1.24 7.63
N PHE A 34 -1.33 -2.12 6.64
CA PHE A 34 -0.50 -2.08 5.44
C PHE A 34 -1.18 -1.22 4.37
N LEU A 35 -0.44 -0.31 3.78
CA LEU A 35 -0.98 0.65 2.81
C LEU A 35 -0.97 0.14 1.36
N GLY A 36 -0.67 -1.13 1.14
CA GLY A 36 -0.71 -1.73 -0.20
C GLY A 36 0.66 -1.92 -0.85
N ASP A 37 0.62 -2.20 -2.16
CA ASP A 37 1.79 -2.52 -2.99
C ASP A 37 2.64 -3.64 -2.39
N TYR A 38 1.99 -4.80 -2.19
CA TYR A 38 2.65 -6.02 -1.67
C TYR A 38 3.58 -6.62 -2.70
N VAL A 39 3.22 -6.47 -3.96
CA VAL A 39 3.81 -7.11 -5.15
C VAL A 39 4.80 -6.21 -5.87
N ASP A 40 5.46 -6.74 -6.87
CA ASP A 40 6.26 -6.03 -7.87
C ASP A 40 7.44 -5.23 -7.30
N LEU A 41 8.63 -5.76 -7.48
CA LEU A 41 9.87 -5.04 -7.25
C LEU A 41 10.50 -4.71 -8.61
N HIS A 42 10.91 -3.46 -8.80
CA HIS A 42 11.52 -2.99 -10.04
C HIS A 42 12.67 -3.90 -10.52
N GLY A 43 12.61 -4.31 -11.78
CA GLY A 43 13.60 -5.21 -12.40
C GLY A 43 13.45 -6.70 -12.02
N GLN A 44 12.40 -7.09 -11.26
CA GLN A 44 12.20 -8.46 -10.79
C GLN A 44 11.01 -9.19 -11.44
N THR A 45 10.50 -8.72 -12.57
CA THR A 45 9.31 -9.24 -13.25
C THR A 45 9.39 -10.72 -13.70
N ASN A 46 10.57 -11.34 -13.64
CA ASN A 46 10.80 -12.75 -13.96
C ASN A 46 11.30 -13.55 -12.75
N ASN A 47 11.39 -12.95 -11.57
CA ASN A 47 11.94 -13.59 -10.38
C ASN A 47 10.88 -14.34 -9.57
N ILE A 48 10.42 -15.48 -10.12
CA ILE A 48 9.39 -16.34 -9.52
C ILE A 48 9.73 -16.70 -8.06
N GLN A 49 11.00 -16.95 -7.75
CA GLN A 49 11.41 -17.34 -6.39
C GLN A 49 11.23 -16.21 -5.39
N LEU A 50 11.47 -14.96 -5.79
CA LEU A 50 11.25 -13.79 -4.93
C LEU A 50 9.76 -13.66 -4.59
N TYR A 51 8.89 -13.70 -5.60
CA TYR A 51 7.43 -13.62 -5.39
C TYR A 51 6.95 -14.74 -4.45
N ALA A 52 7.31 -15.99 -4.75
CA ALA A 52 6.89 -17.12 -3.93
C ALA A 52 7.35 -17.00 -2.48
N LYS A 53 8.62 -16.67 -2.25
CA LYS A 53 9.18 -16.57 -0.90
C LYS A 53 8.60 -15.40 -0.11
N ASP A 54 8.56 -14.22 -0.72
CA ASP A 54 8.17 -13.00 0.00
C ASP A 54 6.68 -13.01 0.34
N LEU A 55 5.83 -13.38 -0.63
CA LEU A 55 4.38 -13.39 -0.42
C LEU A 55 3.93 -14.53 0.50
N THR A 56 4.56 -15.72 0.42
CA THR A 56 4.29 -16.79 1.40
C THR A 56 4.70 -16.38 2.80
N PHE A 57 5.84 -15.69 2.93
CA PHE A 57 6.29 -15.17 4.21
C PHE A 57 5.32 -14.13 4.78
N LEU A 58 4.89 -13.16 3.97
CA LEU A 58 3.89 -12.16 4.35
C LEU A 58 2.59 -12.81 4.82
N TYR A 59 2.04 -13.72 4.03
CA TYR A 59 0.78 -14.39 4.35
C TYR A 59 0.87 -15.18 5.65
N SER A 60 1.93 -15.97 5.82
CA SER A 60 2.15 -16.75 7.04
C SER A 60 2.32 -15.85 8.26
N TRP A 61 3.06 -14.76 8.12
CA TRP A 61 3.25 -13.76 9.16
C TRP A 61 1.92 -13.10 9.57
N LYS A 62 1.10 -12.72 8.59
CA LYS A 62 -0.24 -12.15 8.85
C LYS A 62 -1.10 -13.10 9.68
N ILE A 63 -1.20 -14.36 9.27
CA ILE A 63 -1.97 -15.37 10.00
C ILE A 63 -1.47 -15.53 11.44
N ASP A 64 -0.14 -15.60 11.65
CA ASP A 64 0.45 -15.65 12.99
C ASP A 64 0.02 -14.45 13.85
N LYS A 65 0.07 -13.23 13.30
CA LYS A 65 -0.31 -12.03 14.06
C LYS A 65 -1.79 -11.99 14.40
N GLU A 66 -2.66 -12.36 13.48
CA GLU A 66 -4.11 -12.47 13.72
C GLU A 66 -4.43 -13.52 14.80
N GLN A 67 -3.79 -14.70 14.75
CA GLN A 67 -3.94 -15.74 15.79
C GLN A 67 -3.45 -15.27 17.16
N ASN A 68 -2.49 -14.36 17.21
CA ASN A 68 -2.00 -13.73 18.42
C ASN A 68 -2.79 -12.46 18.85
N GLY A 69 -3.93 -12.22 18.23
CA GLY A 69 -4.88 -11.15 18.62
C GLY A 69 -4.49 -9.74 18.17
N ILE A 70 -3.66 -9.64 17.12
CA ILE A 70 -3.37 -8.37 16.45
C ILE A 70 -4.34 -8.23 15.27
N ASP A 71 -5.02 -7.09 15.18
CA ASP A 71 -5.89 -6.72 14.08
C ASP A 71 -5.02 -6.29 12.87
N VAL A 72 -5.11 -7.01 11.73
CA VAL A 72 -4.30 -6.74 10.54
C VAL A 72 -5.20 -6.28 9.41
N ILE A 73 -5.08 -5.01 9.04
CA ILE A 73 -5.80 -4.36 7.94
C ILE A 73 -4.87 -4.27 6.74
N ASN A 74 -5.36 -4.70 5.57
CA ASN A 74 -4.60 -4.64 4.34
C ASN A 74 -5.31 -3.74 3.32
N LEU A 75 -4.62 -2.72 2.84
CA LEU A 75 -5.16 -1.85 1.80
C LEU A 75 -4.68 -2.28 0.42
N ILE A 76 -5.41 -1.88 -0.61
CA ILE A 76 -5.08 -2.11 -2.02
C ILE A 76 -4.12 -1.02 -2.48
N GLY A 77 -2.96 -1.38 -3.01
CA GLY A 77 -2.08 -0.50 -3.76
C GLY A 77 -2.35 -0.52 -5.27
N ASN A 78 -1.73 0.39 -6.00
CA ASN A 78 -1.92 0.46 -7.45
C ASN A 78 -1.36 -0.78 -8.17
N HIS A 79 -0.26 -1.36 -7.69
CA HIS A 79 0.28 -2.60 -8.23
C HIS A 79 -0.65 -3.80 -7.95
N ASP A 80 -1.22 -3.87 -6.75
CA ASP A 80 -2.11 -4.97 -6.35
C ASP A 80 -3.40 -4.99 -7.18
N ALA A 81 -3.92 -3.81 -7.56
CA ALA A 81 -5.15 -3.66 -8.32
C ALA A 81 -5.10 -4.39 -9.67
N TYR A 82 -3.97 -4.36 -10.40
CA TYR A 82 -3.82 -5.07 -11.67
C TYR A 82 -3.95 -6.60 -11.51
N TYR A 83 -3.38 -7.16 -10.44
CA TYR A 83 -3.56 -8.59 -10.13
C TYR A 83 -5.01 -8.92 -9.79
N LEU A 84 -5.67 -8.09 -8.96
CA LEU A 84 -7.08 -8.31 -8.58
C LEU A 84 -8.01 -8.27 -9.80
N LEU A 85 -7.76 -7.36 -10.75
CA LEU A 85 -8.47 -7.27 -12.03
C LEU A 85 -8.11 -8.44 -12.97
N GLY A 86 -6.99 -9.12 -12.77
CA GLY A 86 -6.49 -10.17 -13.66
C GLY A 86 -5.78 -9.62 -14.88
N GLU A 87 -5.25 -8.43 -14.80
CA GLU A 87 -4.59 -7.69 -15.88
C GLU A 87 -3.09 -7.61 -15.65
N GLN A 88 -2.33 -8.26 -16.50
CA GLN A 88 -0.88 -8.27 -16.39
C GLN A 88 -0.28 -6.96 -16.92
N ALA A 89 0.24 -6.13 -16.00
CA ALA A 89 0.96 -4.91 -16.35
C ALA A 89 2.41 -5.20 -16.74
N PRO A 90 3.12 -4.28 -17.45
CA PRO A 90 4.53 -4.46 -17.81
C PRO A 90 5.48 -4.63 -16.62
N PHE A 91 5.10 -4.16 -15.46
CA PHE A 91 5.87 -4.27 -14.21
C PHE A 91 5.48 -5.50 -13.36
N SER A 92 4.40 -6.19 -13.70
CA SER A 92 3.94 -7.40 -13.00
C SER A 92 4.83 -8.61 -13.34
N ILE A 93 4.73 -9.67 -12.52
CA ILE A 93 5.39 -10.95 -12.83
C ILE A 93 4.95 -11.44 -14.21
N GLN A 94 5.91 -11.79 -15.08
CA GLN A 94 5.61 -12.16 -16.47
C GLN A 94 5.21 -13.63 -16.66
N ASN A 95 5.38 -14.46 -15.65
CA ASN A 95 4.89 -15.84 -15.66
C ASN A 95 3.40 -15.84 -15.30
N LEU A 96 2.52 -16.25 -16.23
CA LEU A 96 1.07 -16.23 -16.06
C LEU A 96 0.57 -17.13 -14.94
N GLU A 97 1.16 -18.30 -14.75
CA GLU A 97 0.77 -19.22 -13.67
C GLU A 97 1.03 -18.58 -12.29
N VAL A 98 2.21 -17.97 -12.14
CA VAL A 98 2.56 -17.24 -10.92
C VAL A 98 1.70 -15.99 -10.76
N PHE A 99 1.38 -15.29 -11.84
CA PHE A 99 0.49 -14.12 -11.81
C PHE A 99 -0.87 -14.46 -11.20
N PHE A 100 -1.50 -15.56 -11.64
CA PHE A 100 -2.79 -15.99 -11.09
C PHE A 100 -2.67 -16.52 -9.65
N ALA A 101 -1.57 -17.20 -9.30
CA ALA A 101 -1.33 -17.61 -7.91
C ALA A 101 -1.16 -16.38 -6.99
N VAL A 102 -0.51 -15.32 -7.46
CA VAL A 102 -0.42 -14.03 -6.74
C VAL A 102 -1.79 -13.38 -6.58
N LYS A 103 -2.63 -13.39 -7.63
CA LYS A 103 -4.02 -12.90 -7.54
C LYS A 103 -4.80 -13.60 -6.43
N GLU A 104 -4.75 -14.92 -6.37
CA GLU A 104 -5.42 -15.72 -5.33
C GLU A 104 -4.91 -15.35 -3.93
N LEU A 105 -3.60 -15.23 -3.78
CA LEU A 105 -3.01 -14.85 -2.49
C LEU A 105 -3.44 -13.43 -2.06
N LEU A 106 -3.49 -12.47 -2.98
CA LEU A 106 -3.98 -11.11 -2.67
C LEU A 106 -5.45 -11.13 -2.23
N GLN A 107 -6.30 -11.97 -2.84
CA GLN A 107 -7.68 -12.15 -2.39
C GLN A 107 -7.75 -12.72 -0.96
N ASP A 108 -6.88 -13.67 -0.64
CA ASP A 108 -6.79 -14.26 0.70
C ASP A 108 -6.25 -13.27 1.76
N LEU A 109 -5.51 -12.24 1.36
CA LEU A 109 -5.09 -11.16 2.26
C LEU A 109 -6.27 -10.31 2.76
N LYS A 110 -7.44 -10.37 2.11
CA LYS A 110 -8.65 -9.61 2.48
C LYS A 110 -8.40 -8.11 2.42
N LEU A 111 -8.30 -7.59 1.20
CA LEU A 111 -7.93 -6.22 0.91
C LEU A 111 -9.14 -5.28 0.91
N GLN A 112 -8.93 -4.00 1.24
CA GLN A 112 -9.88 -2.90 1.11
C GLN A 112 -9.18 -1.64 0.59
N VAL A 113 -9.93 -0.65 0.08
CA VAL A 113 -9.32 0.57 -0.51
C VAL A 113 -8.87 1.56 0.55
N ALA A 114 -9.66 1.72 1.61
CA ALA A 114 -9.42 2.72 2.63
C ALA A 114 -9.82 2.22 4.02
N TYR A 115 -9.26 2.84 5.05
CA TYR A 115 -9.58 2.58 6.45
C TYR A 115 -9.73 3.90 7.22
N GLN A 116 -10.77 4.01 8.06
CA GLN A 116 -10.92 5.17 8.95
C GLN A 116 -10.19 4.91 10.27
N LEU A 117 -9.13 5.68 10.53
CA LEU A 117 -8.37 5.65 11.78
C LEU A 117 -8.59 6.97 12.54
N ASP A 118 -9.53 6.99 13.47
CA ASP A 118 -10.00 8.20 14.15
C ASP A 118 -10.43 9.26 13.12
N ASP A 119 -9.81 10.43 13.11
CA ASP A 119 -10.06 11.49 12.14
C ASP A 119 -9.16 11.45 10.88
N TYR A 120 -8.31 10.42 10.75
CA TYR A 120 -7.51 10.19 9.56
C TYR A 120 -8.16 9.19 8.62
N LEU A 121 -8.21 9.52 7.33
CA LEU A 121 -8.48 8.58 6.26
C LEU A 121 -7.14 7.94 5.84
N VAL A 122 -7.03 6.63 5.97
CA VAL A 122 -5.84 5.86 5.58
C VAL A 122 -6.12 5.18 4.23
N SER A 123 -5.27 5.39 3.24
CA SER A 123 -5.37 4.75 1.93
C SER A 123 -3.99 4.67 1.28
N HIS A 124 -3.86 3.93 0.18
CA HIS A 124 -2.57 3.78 -0.49
C HIS A 124 -1.98 5.11 -0.94
N ALA A 125 -2.68 5.87 -1.79
CA ALA A 125 -2.17 7.11 -2.38
C ALA A 125 -2.92 8.38 -1.95
N GLY A 126 -4.11 8.24 -1.33
CA GLY A 126 -4.90 9.35 -0.82
C GLY A 126 -6.02 9.83 -1.74
N PHE A 127 -7.05 10.36 -1.14
CA PHE A 127 -8.21 10.96 -1.79
C PHE A 127 -8.00 12.47 -1.95
N ASN A 128 -7.92 12.96 -3.18
CA ASN A 128 -7.86 14.39 -3.48
C ASN A 128 -9.26 14.97 -3.69
N LEU A 129 -9.35 16.26 -4.03
CA LEU A 129 -10.61 17.01 -4.19
C LEU A 129 -11.60 16.38 -5.19
N ILE A 130 -11.13 15.59 -6.15
CA ILE A 130 -11.98 15.00 -7.21
C ILE A 130 -12.41 13.56 -6.93
N PHE A 131 -11.95 12.99 -5.82
CA PHE A 131 -12.31 11.64 -5.40
C PHE A 131 -12.87 11.64 -3.99
N ASP A 132 -14.16 11.30 -3.86
CA ASP A 132 -14.79 11.11 -2.57
C ASP A 132 -14.80 9.63 -2.20
N PRO A 133 -14.51 9.28 -0.92
CA PRO A 133 -14.66 7.92 -0.44
C PRO A 133 -16.12 7.45 -0.58
N LYS A 134 -16.27 6.21 -1.04
CA LYS A 134 -17.56 5.50 -1.11
C LYS A 134 -17.60 4.44 -0.02
N GLU A 135 -18.79 4.00 0.36
CA GLU A 135 -18.99 2.98 1.40
C GLU A 135 -18.16 1.70 1.16
N TRP A 136 -18.13 1.23 -0.08
CA TRP A 136 -17.40 0.01 -0.42
C TRP A 136 -15.87 0.12 -0.23
N HIS A 137 -15.30 1.33 -0.25
CA HIS A 137 -13.87 1.55 -0.01
C HIS A 137 -13.43 1.09 1.38
N PHE A 138 -14.35 1.11 2.36
CA PHE A 138 -14.11 0.72 3.74
C PHE A 138 -14.44 -0.74 4.03
N ASN A 139 -14.95 -1.46 3.03
CA ASN A 139 -15.29 -2.86 3.11
C ASN A 139 -14.27 -3.72 2.35
N LEU A 140 -14.25 -5.01 2.66
CA LEU A 140 -13.40 -5.95 1.93
C LEU A 140 -13.80 -5.95 0.45
N TYR A 141 -12.79 -5.86 -0.42
CA TYR A 141 -12.97 -5.90 -1.86
C TYR A 141 -13.63 -7.22 -2.29
N THR A 142 -14.63 -7.11 -3.14
CA THR A 142 -15.30 -8.24 -3.80
C THR A 142 -15.41 -7.97 -5.30
N LYS A 143 -15.67 -9.00 -6.08
CA LYS A 143 -15.87 -8.87 -7.54
C LYS A 143 -17.05 -7.95 -7.93
N GLU A 144 -17.97 -7.67 -7.03
CA GLU A 144 -19.07 -6.72 -7.28
C GLU A 144 -18.57 -5.30 -7.55
N HIS A 145 -17.35 -4.99 -7.08
CA HIS A 145 -16.70 -3.68 -7.24
C HIS A 145 -15.55 -3.69 -8.27
N GLU A 146 -15.52 -4.71 -9.17
CA GLU A 146 -14.44 -4.86 -10.16
C GLU A 146 -14.40 -3.66 -11.13
N GLU A 147 -15.56 -3.18 -11.61
CA GLU A 147 -15.63 -2.01 -12.50
C GLU A 147 -15.15 -0.72 -11.81
N GLU A 148 -15.49 -0.53 -10.54
CA GLU A 148 -15.01 0.61 -9.77
C GLU A 148 -13.50 0.52 -9.48
N LEU A 149 -13.01 -0.67 -9.17
CA LEU A 149 -11.56 -0.88 -8.98
C LEU A 149 -10.78 -0.62 -10.28
N ASP A 150 -11.33 -1.02 -11.44
CA ASP A 150 -10.76 -0.71 -12.77
C ASP A 150 -10.62 0.80 -12.97
N ILE A 151 -11.68 1.56 -12.68
CA ILE A 151 -11.62 3.03 -12.72
C ILE A 151 -10.51 3.58 -11.82
N LEU A 152 -10.37 3.06 -10.60
CA LEU A 152 -9.31 3.49 -9.69
C LEU A 152 -7.91 3.12 -10.22
N ALA A 153 -7.74 1.91 -10.78
CA ALA A 153 -6.46 1.42 -11.30
C ALA A 153 -5.95 2.21 -12.51
N TYR A 154 -6.86 2.78 -13.33
CA TYR A 154 -6.50 3.49 -14.55
C TYR A 154 -6.66 5.01 -14.49
N THR A 155 -7.16 5.57 -13.38
CA THR A 155 -7.23 7.03 -13.22
C THR A 155 -5.93 7.59 -12.68
N ILE A 156 -5.00 7.87 -13.60
CA ILE A 156 -3.63 8.33 -13.31
C ILE A 156 -3.54 9.83 -13.60
N GLY A 157 -3.15 10.62 -12.59
CA GLY A 157 -2.95 12.05 -12.69
C GLY A 157 -1.64 12.46 -13.37
N PRO A 158 -1.50 13.76 -13.75
CA PRO A 158 -0.35 14.26 -14.50
C PRO A 158 0.98 14.11 -13.75
N MET A 159 0.97 14.18 -12.42
CA MET A 159 2.17 14.01 -11.59
C MET A 159 2.73 12.58 -11.60
N ARG A 160 1.95 11.62 -12.12
CA ARG A 160 2.33 10.22 -12.34
C ARG A 160 2.36 9.85 -13.83
N GLY A 161 2.37 10.86 -14.72
CA GLY A 161 2.48 10.66 -16.16
C GLY A 161 1.15 10.33 -16.86
N GLY A 162 0.03 10.36 -16.17
CA GLY A 162 -1.30 10.16 -16.72
C GLY A 162 -1.93 11.43 -17.29
N LYS A 163 -3.19 11.32 -17.70
CA LYS A 163 -3.96 12.41 -18.37
C LYS A 163 -5.22 12.80 -17.61
N ALA A 164 -5.55 12.14 -16.52
CA ALA A 164 -6.69 12.50 -15.69
C ALA A 164 -6.43 13.85 -14.97
N LEU A 165 -7.48 14.51 -14.50
CA LEU A 165 -7.35 15.80 -13.78
C LEU A 165 -6.57 15.65 -12.46
N GLY A 166 -6.61 14.46 -11.84
CA GLY A 166 -5.85 14.07 -10.67
C GLY A 166 -5.80 12.55 -10.57
N GLY A 167 -4.91 12.02 -9.74
CA GLY A 167 -4.82 10.59 -9.49
C GLY A 167 -5.96 10.08 -8.63
N SER A 168 -6.39 8.83 -8.86
CA SER A 168 -7.30 8.10 -7.96
C SER A 168 -6.64 7.84 -6.60
N PRO A 169 -7.38 7.30 -5.61
CA PRO A 169 -6.82 6.88 -4.32
C PRO A 169 -5.69 5.84 -4.41
N LEU A 170 -5.50 5.22 -5.58
CA LEU A 170 -4.38 4.31 -5.87
C LEU A 170 -3.20 5.01 -6.57
N TRP A 171 -3.39 6.21 -7.17
CA TRP A 171 -2.40 6.87 -8.01
C TRP A 171 -2.12 8.33 -7.66
N ALA A 172 -2.78 8.90 -6.67
CA ALA A 172 -2.57 10.31 -6.31
C ALA A 172 -1.12 10.52 -5.86
N HIS A 173 -0.49 11.57 -6.37
CA HIS A 173 0.81 11.97 -5.87
C HIS A 173 0.63 12.78 -4.57
N PHE A 174 1.53 12.64 -3.61
CA PHE A 174 1.47 13.34 -2.33
C PHE A 174 1.19 14.85 -2.46
N ARG A 175 1.81 15.52 -3.46
CA ARG A 175 1.57 16.95 -3.74
C ARG A 175 0.16 17.24 -4.25
N GLU A 176 -0.53 16.28 -4.86
CA GLU A 176 -1.94 16.48 -5.25
C GLU A 176 -2.80 16.65 -4.01
N LEU A 177 -2.54 15.89 -2.95
CA LEU A 177 -3.26 16.01 -1.68
C LEU A 177 -2.99 17.34 -0.96
N GLU A 178 -1.78 17.88 -1.10
CA GLU A 178 -1.42 19.18 -0.55
C GLU A 178 -2.08 20.36 -1.31
N LEU A 179 -2.15 20.25 -2.63
CA LEU A 179 -2.67 21.30 -3.51
C LEU A 179 -4.19 21.24 -3.65
N LEU A 180 -4.75 20.04 -3.67
CA LEU A 180 -6.16 19.75 -3.90
C LEU A 180 -6.69 18.80 -2.82
N PRO A 181 -6.71 19.22 -1.53
CA PRO A 181 -7.13 18.35 -0.44
C PRO A 181 -8.60 17.99 -0.56
N ASN A 182 -8.94 16.76 -0.20
CA ASN A 182 -10.32 16.37 -0.03
C ASN A 182 -10.97 17.20 1.08
N GLN A 183 -12.19 17.71 0.85
CA GLN A 183 -12.85 18.64 1.76
C GLN A 183 -13.47 17.95 2.98
N GLU A 184 -13.96 16.72 2.81
CA GLU A 184 -14.57 15.94 3.89
C GLU A 184 -13.53 15.19 4.71
N PHE A 185 -12.44 14.75 4.05
CA PHE A 185 -11.34 14.00 4.65
C PHE A 185 -9.99 14.72 4.46
N PRO A 186 -9.82 15.89 5.08
CA PRO A 186 -8.57 16.66 4.92
C PRO A 186 -7.37 16.00 5.60
N LYS A 187 -7.59 15.18 6.65
CA LYS A 187 -6.52 14.46 7.36
C LYS A 187 -6.34 13.07 6.77
N GLN A 188 -5.16 12.79 6.22
CA GLN A 188 -4.89 11.50 5.57
C GLN A 188 -3.52 10.95 5.93
N ILE A 189 -3.41 9.60 5.92
CA ILE A 189 -2.13 8.88 6.01
C ILE A 189 -2.00 8.05 4.75
N VAL A 190 -0.88 8.21 4.03
CA VAL A 190 -0.67 7.65 2.70
C VAL A 190 0.73 7.07 2.49
N GLY A 191 0.87 6.09 1.61
CA GLY A 191 2.09 5.53 1.07
C GLY A 191 2.42 6.06 -0.33
N HIS A 192 2.70 5.17 -1.28
CA HIS A 192 2.80 5.36 -2.73
C HIS A 192 3.85 6.37 -3.21
N THR A 193 4.03 7.48 -2.52
CA THR A 193 5.03 8.48 -2.89
C THR A 193 6.25 8.34 -1.99
N PRO A 194 7.40 7.91 -2.55
CA PRO A 194 8.62 7.71 -1.77
C PRO A 194 9.02 8.93 -0.94
N LYS A 195 9.43 8.69 0.30
CA LYS A 195 9.83 9.70 1.27
C LYS A 195 11.18 9.33 1.88
N GLU A 196 12.05 10.33 2.12
CA GLU A 196 13.31 10.14 2.84
C GLU A 196 13.08 9.81 4.33
N SER A 197 12.01 10.34 4.91
CA SER A 197 11.52 10.07 6.26
C SER A 197 10.01 10.26 6.28
N ILE A 198 9.33 9.88 7.36
CA ILE A 198 7.91 10.19 7.54
C ILE A 198 7.71 11.70 7.35
N ASP A 199 6.87 12.06 6.39
CA ASP A 199 6.60 13.43 5.97
C ASP A 199 5.23 13.86 6.48
N ILE A 200 5.21 14.85 7.37
CA ILE A 200 3.98 15.45 7.90
C ILE A 200 3.85 16.82 7.24
N SER A 201 2.99 16.90 6.22
CA SER A 201 2.69 18.16 5.53
C SER A 201 1.24 18.54 5.74
N LYS A 202 1.02 19.68 6.42
CA LYS A 202 -0.31 20.14 6.81
C LYS A 202 -1.11 19.03 7.54
N ASN A 203 -2.09 18.45 6.85
CA ASN A 203 -2.97 17.40 7.37
C ASN A 203 -2.65 16.01 6.78
N VAL A 204 -1.66 15.90 5.92
CA VAL A 204 -1.31 14.65 5.24
C VAL A 204 0.01 14.10 5.77
N ILE A 205 0.04 12.81 6.08
CA ILE A 205 1.21 12.08 6.55
C ILE A 205 1.61 11.07 5.46
N GLY A 206 2.80 11.24 4.87
CA GLY A 206 3.39 10.32 3.91
C GLY A 206 4.36 9.35 4.60
N ILE A 207 4.17 8.05 4.41
CA ILE A 207 4.91 7.02 5.15
C ILE A 207 5.64 5.98 4.27
N ASP A 208 5.76 6.18 2.97
CA ASP A 208 6.54 5.26 2.11
C ASP A 208 8.04 5.52 2.25
N THR A 209 8.63 4.94 3.29
CA THR A 209 10.05 5.14 3.68
C THR A 209 10.93 3.93 3.36
N PHE A 210 10.40 2.90 2.68
CA PHE A 210 11.13 1.69 2.28
C PHE A 210 11.31 1.57 0.77
N SER A 211 11.08 2.62 0.00
CA SER A 211 11.23 2.60 -1.45
C SER A 211 12.68 2.39 -1.88
N LEU A 212 12.85 1.68 -2.99
CA LEU A 212 14.13 1.38 -3.59
C LEU A 212 14.23 2.03 -4.98
N TYR A 213 15.45 2.42 -5.35
CA TYR A 213 15.79 2.74 -6.73
C TYR A 213 17.03 1.96 -7.15
N ILE A 214 17.27 1.84 -8.45
CA ILE A 214 18.48 1.26 -8.99
C ILE A 214 19.42 2.39 -9.39
N ASP A 215 20.62 2.42 -8.82
CA ASP A 215 21.64 3.43 -9.13
C ASP A 215 22.34 3.14 -10.48
N LYS A 216 23.24 4.03 -10.87
CA LYS A 216 24.04 3.93 -12.12
C LYS A 216 24.93 2.67 -12.19
N ASP A 217 25.20 2.05 -11.06
CA ASP A 217 26.01 0.83 -10.96
C ASP A 217 25.15 -0.45 -10.89
N ASN A 218 23.85 -0.36 -11.20
CA ASN A 218 22.84 -1.41 -11.09
C ASN A 218 22.68 -1.99 -9.67
N LYS A 219 22.88 -1.17 -8.64
CA LYS A 219 22.66 -1.57 -7.25
C LYS A 219 21.41 -0.95 -6.70
N TYR A 220 20.67 -1.73 -5.90
CA TYR A 220 19.52 -1.21 -5.15
C TYR A 220 20.00 -0.27 -4.05
N GLN A 221 19.38 0.90 -3.99
CA GLN A 221 19.59 1.91 -2.97
C GLN A 221 18.25 2.28 -2.34
N PHE A 222 18.23 2.50 -1.03
CA PHE A 222 17.04 3.02 -0.35
C PHE A 222 16.87 4.51 -0.61
N ILE A 223 15.63 4.93 -0.81
CA ILE A 223 15.24 6.35 -0.81
C ILE A 223 15.01 6.79 0.63
N GLY A 224 14.28 5.98 1.41
CA GLY A 224 13.86 6.32 2.76
C GLY A 224 14.74 5.73 3.87
N ASN A 225 14.51 6.23 5.07
CA ASN A 225 15.22 5.81 6.29
C ASN A 225 14.63 4.56 6.97
N GLY A 226 13.50 4.03 6.45
CA GLY A 226 12.83 2.85 6.98
C GLY A 226 12.04 3.08 8.28
N ASP A 227 11.73 4.31 8.64
CA ASP A 227 10.87 4.59 9.79
C ASP A 227 9.45 4.12 9.55
N LEU A 228 8.81 3.57 10.58
CA LEU A 228 7.42 3.14 10.61
C LEU A 228 6.59 4.04 11.52
N LEU A 229 5.37 4.36 11.13
CA LEU A 229 4.49 5.24 11.90
C LEU A 229 3.75 4.46 12.98
N VAL A 230 4.02 4.78 14.24
CA VAL A 230 3.21 4.33 15.38
C VAL A 230 2.20 5.42 15.73
N TYR A 231 0.92 5.15 15.51
CA TYR A 231 -0.19 6.02 15.86
C TYR A 231 -0.79 5.59 17.19
N ASP A 232 -0.88 6.51 18.14
CA ASP A 232 -1.50 6.26 19.44
C ASP A 232 -2.88 6.92 19.47
N GLN A 233 -3.93 6.10 19.49
CA GLN A 233 -5.29 6.58 19.72
C GLN A 233 -5.39 7.04 21.19
N GLY A 234 -5.63 8.30 21.39
CA GLY A 234 -5.80 8.90 22.72
C GLY A 234 -6.96 8.34 23.51
#